data_220f7e3df7e76de32d7a3f283e4a15e5
#
_entry.id   220f7e3df7e76de32d7a3f283e4a15e5
#
_cell.length_a   1.000
_cell.length_b   1.000
_cell.length_c   1.000
_cell.angle_alpha   90.00
_cell.angle_beta   90.00
_cell.angle_gamma   90.00
#
_symmetry.space_group_name_H-M   'P 1'
#
loop_
_entity.id
_entity.type
_entity.pdbx_description
1 polymer ?
#
loop_
_entity_poly.entity_id
_entity_poly.type
_entity_poly.pdbx_seq_one_letter_code
_entity_poly.pdbx_strand_id
1 'polypeptide(L)'
;MLRVNAADTAWFPADLELLAHPGIAAVVLPKAEHAEDVAVVHRASGGKPVLPLIESALGFEQRLSLAHAEGVQRLAFGHIDFQADMNMRATEDELLPFRVALVLASRLADIAPPIDGVTTALDDAELLRIDVLRARRLGFGGKLCIHPRQVVVVNACFTPDADEIAWAQRVIAADAAAGGAAVAVDGKMVDRPVVLRAQAILAEAAARKL
;
A
#
# COMPACT_ATOMS: atom_id res chain seq x y z
N MET A 1 -6.94 3.39 -12.81
CA MET A 1 -5.47 3.49 -12.91
C MET A 1 -5.02 2.79 -14.19
N LEU A 2 -3.94 3.28 -14.79
CA LEU A 2 -3.31 2.65 -15.96
C LEU A 2 -1.90 2.19 -15.57
N ARG A 3 -1.51 0.95 -15.91
CA ARG A 3 -0.12 0.50 -15.83
C ARG A 3 0.51 0.66 -17.21
N VAL A 4 1.60 1.42 -17.29
CA VAL A 4 2.42 1.57 -18.50
C VAL A 4 3.43 0.44 -18.63
N ASN A 5 4.13 0.38 -19.76
CA ASN A 5 5.32 -0.45 -19.90
C ASN A 5 6.49 0.14 -19.10
N ALA A 6 7.51 -0.68 -18.81
CA ALA A 6 8.69 -0.22 -18.10
C ALA A 6 9.48 0.81 -18.92
N ALA A 7 10.19 1.73 -18.23
CA ALA A 7 10.84 2.87 -18.84
C ALA A 7 11.95 2.49 -19.85
N ASP A 8 12.54 1.32 -19.72
CA ASP A 8 13.56 0.75 -20.59
C ASP A 8 13.00 0.09 -21.88
N THR A 9 11.67 0.07 -22.06
CA THR A 9 11.04 -0.58 -23.21
C THR A 9 10.79 0.38 -24.37
N ALA A 10 10.78 -0.16 -25.59
CA ALA A 10 10.46 0.61 -26.79
C ALA A 10 9.01 1.16 -26.83
N TRP A 11 8.11 0.62 -26.01
CA TRP A 11 6.70 1.01 -25.95
C TRP A 11 6.43 2.16 -24.97
N PHE A 12 7.36 2.42 -24.04
CA PHE A 12 7.18 3.42 -23.00
C PHE A 12 6.88 4.82 -23.56
N PRO A 13 7.57 5.35 -24.60
CA PRO A 13 7.24 6.66 -25.14
C PRO A 13 5.81 6.79 -25.67
N ALA A 14 5.30 5.74 -26.33
CA ALA A 14 3.92 5.72 -26.83
C ALA A 14 2.90 5.66 -25.71
N ASP A 15 3.19 4.95 -24.60
CA ASP A 15 2.33 4.92 -23.42
C ASP A 15 2.19 6.28 -22.77
N LEU A 16 3.28 7.09 -22.76
CA LEU A 16 3.26 8.43 -22.17
C LEU A 16 2.23 9.35 -22.87
N GLU A 17 2.03 9.20 -24.19
CA GLU A 17 1.05 10.00 -24.95
C GLU A 17 -0.39 9.76 -24.48
N LEU A 18 -0.68 8.58 -23.91
CA LEU A 18 -2.01 8.22 -23.41
C LEU A 18 -2.31 8.80 -22.03
N LEU A 19 -1.29 9.17 -21.25
CA LEU A 19 -1.43 9.49 -19.84
C LEU A 19 -2.25 10.75 -19.55
N ALA A 20 -2.31 11.69 -20.49
CA ALA A 20 -3.15 12.89 -20.34
C ALA A 20 -4.64 12.61 -20.37
N HIS A 21 -5.08 11.40 -20.79
CA HIS A 21 -6.52 11.07 -20.92
C HIS A 21 -7.25 11.25 -19.59
N PRO A 22 -8.42 11.97 -19.58
CA PRO A 22 -9.16 12.32 -18.35
C PRO A 22 -9.71 11.10 -17.58
N GLY A 23 -9.91 9.96 -18.24
CA GLY A 23 -10.34 8.72 -17.60
C GLY A 23 -9.26 8.00 -16.77
N ILE A 24 -8.00 8.47 -16.82
CA ILE A 24 -6.90 7.93 -16.04
C ILE A 24 -6.75 8.75 -14.76
N ALA A 25 -6.99 8.12 -13.61
CA ALA A 25 -6.90 8.75 -12.30
C ALA A 25 -5.50 8.65 -11.66
N ALA A 26 -4.71 7.65 -12.02
CA ALA A 26 -3.35 7.44 -11.53
C ALA A 26 -2.59 6.48 -12.47
N VAL A 27 -1.26 6.50 -12.40
CA VAL A 27 -0.38 5.68 -13.24
C VAL A 27 0.45 4.73 -12.38
N VAL A 28 0.53 3.46 -12.79
CA VAL A 28 1.45 2.48 -12.21
C VAL A 28 2.67 2.36 -13.12
N LEU A 29 3.86 2.64 -12.59
CA LEU A 29 5.13 2.49 -13.29
C LEU A 29 5.79 1.18 -12.86
N PRO A 30 5.82 0.13 -13.72
CA PRO A 30 6.51 -1.11 -13.41
C PRO A 30 8.02 -0.93 -13.47
N LYS A 31 8.76 -1.83 -12.82
CA LYS A 31 10.24 -1.81 -12.73
C LYS A 31 10.79 -0.42 -12.43
N ALA A 32 10.16 0.25 -11.46
CA ALA A 32 10.58 1.59 -11.06
C ALA A 32 11.93 1.51 -10.33
N GLU A 33 12.96 2.07 -10.94
CA GLU A 33 14.34 2.02 -10.45
C GLU A 33 14.94 3.42 -10.26
N HIS A 34 14.43 4.43 -10.99
CA HIS A 34 14.93 5.79 -10.96
C HIS A 34 13.81 6.81 -10.72
N ALA A 35 14.08 7.78 -9.83
CA ALA A 35 13.13 8.86 -9.54
C ALA A 35 12.84 9.75 -10.77
N GLU A 36 13.79 9.83 -11.69
CA GLU A 36 13.67 10.55 -12.95
C GLU A 36 12.56 9.99 -13.83
N ASP A 37 12.42 8.66 -13.89
CA ASP A 37 11.34 8.00 -14.67
C ASP A 37 9.98 8.30 -14.06
N VAL A 38 9.88 8.32 -12.73
CA VAL A 38 8.67 8.75 -12.03
C VAL A 38 8.30 10.18 -12.39
N ALA A 39 9.28 11.10 -12.41
CA ALA A 39 9.07 12.48 -12.78
C ALA A 39 8.62 12.64 -14.24
N VAL A 40 9.14 11.82 -15.16
CA VAL A 40 8.70 11.79 -16.57
C VAL A 40 7.23 11.38 -16.65
N VAL A 41 6.83 10.30 -15.99
CA VAL A 41 5.45 9.80 -15.96
C VAL A 41 4.50 10.83 -15.32
N HIS A 42 4.90 11.44 -14.20
CA HIS A 42 4.11 12.45 -13.50
C HIS A 42 3.83 13.67 -14.42
N ARG A 43 4.85 14.20 -15.08
CA ARG A 43 4.68 15.31 -16.03
C ARG A 43 3.83 14.93 -17.24
N ALA A 44 4.09 13.78 -17.87
CA ALA A 44 3.34 13.32 -19.04
C ALA A 44 1.85 13.09 -18.72
N SER A 45 1.54 12.68 -17.51
CA SER A 45 0.16 12.48 -17.04
C SER A 45 -0.59 13.77 -16.70
N GLY A 46 0.09 14.94 -16.75
CA GLY A 46 -0.50 16.21 -16.31
C GLY A 46 -0.61 16.33 -14.80
N GLY A 47 0.34 15.77 -14.05
CA GLY A 47 0.39 15.87 -12.59
C GLY A 47 -0.43 14.80 -11.85
N LYS A 48 -0.83 13.71 -12.51
CA LYS A 48 -1.56 12.62 -11.84
C LYS A 48 -0.64 11.82 -10.92
N PRO A 49 -1.23 11.21 -9.86
CA PRO A 49 -0.47 10.35 -8.95
C PRO A 49 0.22 9.20 -9.68
N VAL A 50 1.47 8.92 -9.29
CA VAL A 50 2.26 7.78 -9.77
C VAL A 50 2.43 6.77 -8.64
N LEU A 51 2.34 5.50 -8.98
CA LEU A 51 2.56 4.35 -8.10
C LEU A 51 3.75 3.55 -8.64
N PRO A 52 4.98 3.81 -8.15
CA PRO A 52 6.15 3.00 -8.49
C PRO A 52 5.96 1.56 -8.02
N LEU A 53 6.09 0.59 -8.92
CA LEU A 53 6.07 -0.84 -8.62
C LEU A 53 7.50 -1.31 -8.41
N ILE A 54 7.82 -1.63 -7.16
CA ILE A 54 9.13 -2.10 -6.71
C ILE A 54 9.18 -3.62 -6.94
N GLU A 55 9.92 -4.04 -7.95
CA GLU A 55 9.96 -5.43 -8.40
C GLU A 55 11.34 -5.88 -8.91
N SER A 56 12.39 -5.09 -8.59
CA SER A 56 13.80 -5.43 -8.80
C SER A 56 14.66 -5.06 -7.61
N ALA A 57 15.86 -5.63 -7.52
CA ALA A 57 16.84 -5.33 -6.48
C ALA A 57 17.23 -3.85 -6.48
N LEU A 58 17.46 -3.28 -7.68
CA LEU A 58 17.79 -1.86 -7.85
C LEU A 58 16.62 -0.97 -7.41
N GLY A 59 15.40 -1.26 -7.83
CA GLY A 59 14.21 -0.54 -7.40
C GLY A 59 14.02 -0.60 -5.88
N PHE A 60 14.30 -1.74 -5.27
CA PHE A 60 14.26 -1.87 -3.81
C PHE A 60 15.35 -1.05 -3.12
N GLU A 61 16.57 -1.04 -3.64
CA GLU A 61 17.65 -0.19 -3.11
C GLU A 61 17.28 1.29 -3.20
N GLN A 62 16.67 1.71 -4.29
CA GLN A 62 16.21 3.08 -4.54
C GLN A 62 14.87 3.45 -3.89
N ARG A 63 14.26 2.55 -3.11
CA ARG A 63 12.89 2.72 -2.54
C ARG A 63 12.65 4.04 -1.82
N LEU A 64 13.66 4.58 -1.14
CA LEU A 64 13.54 5.87 -0.43
C LEU A 64 13.53 7.03 -1.42
N SER A 65 14.42 7.04 -2.41
CA SER A 65 14.43 8.02 -3.48
C SER A 65 13.14 8.00 -4.27
N LEU A 66 12.67 6.81 -4.63
CA LEU A 66 11.39 6.62 -5.32
C LEU A 66 10.21 7.10 -4.49
N ALA A 67 10.18 6.81 -3.17
CA ALA A 67 9.10 7.26 -2.30
C ALA A 67 9.02 8.79 -2.17
N HIS A 68 10.17 9.49 -2.23
CA HIS A 68 10.23 10.95 -2.16
C HIS A 68 10.08 11.63 -3.52
N ALA A 69 10.00 10.89 -4.63
CA ALA A 69 9.85 11.48 -5.95
C ALA A 69 8.50 12.22 -6.07
N GLU A 70 8.53 13.34 -6.78
CA GLU A 70 7.34 14.17 -6.97
C GLU A 70 6.21 13.39 -7.63
N GLY A 71 5.00 13.54 -7.10
CA GLY A 71 3.80 12.88 -7.61
C GLY A 71 3.61 11.44 -7.13
N VAL A 72 4.51 10.88 -6.36
CA VAL A 72 4.31 9.54 -5.77
C VAL A 72 3.25 9.59 -4.68
N GLN A 73 2.20 8.80 -4.87
CA GLN A 73 1.14 8.66 -3.88
C GLN A 73 1.39 7.52 -2.91
N ARG A 74 1.89 6.37 -3.42
CA ARG A 74 2.26 5.17 -2.67
C ARG A 74 3.13 4.25 -3.49
N LEU A 75 3.94 3.44 -2.82
CA LEU A 75 4.68 2.37 -3.45
C LEU A 75 3.80 1.13 -3.65
N ALA A 76 4.15 0.27 -4.60
CA ALA A 76 3.58 -1.06 -4.76
C ALA A 76 4.70 -2.11 -4.77
N PHE A 77 4.44 -3.34 -4.29
CA PHE A 77 5.43 -4.41 -4.24
C PHE A 77 5.12 -5.49 -5.27
N GLY A 78 5.99 -5.64 -6.27
CA GLY A 78 5.93 -6.71 -7.29
C GLY A 78 6.78 -7.90 -6.87
N HIS A 79 6.40 -8.57 -5.76
CA HIS A 79 7.25 -9.58 -5.11
C HIS A 79 7.56 -10.80 -5.98
N ILE A 80 6.76 -11.12 -7.01
CA ILE A 80 7.05 -12.25 -7.91
C ILE A 80 8.26 -11.93 -8.77
N ASP A 81 8.24 -10.78 -9.47
CA ASP A 81 9.36 -10.33 -10.30
C ASP A 81 10.58 -10.02 -9.45
N PHE A 82 10.37 -9.43 -8.26
CA PHE A 82 11.43 -9.20 -7.27
C PHE A 82 12.16 -10.48 -6.88
N GLN A 83 11.44 -11.57 -6.62
CA GLN A 83 12.06 -12.87 -6.31
C GLN A 83 12.86 -13.41 -7.49
N ALA A 84 12.34 -13.24 -8.72
CA ALA A 84 13.04 -13.67 -9.93
C ALA A 84 14.35 -12.89 -10.11
N ASP A 85 14.32 -11.57 -9.96
CA ASP A 85 15.49 -10.69 -10.07
C ASP A 85 16.54 -11.01 -8.99
N MET A 86 16.11 -11.23 -7.75
CA MET A 86 16.96 -11.60 -6.61
C MET A 86 17.41 -13.06 -6.63
N ASN A 87 16.97 -13.86 -7.61
CA ASN A 87 17.18 -15.32 -7.62
C ASN A 87 16.74 -16.01 -6.32
N MET A 88 15.63 -15.54 -5.74
CA MET A 88 15.06 -16.07 -4.50
C MET A 88 14.01 -17.15 -4.80
N ARG A 89 13.86 -18.09 -3.87
CA ARG A 89 12.73 -19.02 -3.79
C ARG A 89 12.08 -18.84 -2.43
N ALA A 90 11.63 -17.62 -2.21
CA ALA A 90 11.13 -17.18 -0.92
C ALA A 90 9.68 -17.61 -0.70
N THR A 91 9.39 -17.94 0.53
CA THR A 91 8.03 -17.96 1.08
C THR A 91 7.71 -16.58 1.70
N GLU A 92 6.65 -16.52 2.46
CA GLU A 92 6.20 -15.26 3.04
C GLU A 92 7.14 -14.70 4.12
N ASP A 93 7.83 -15.58 4.85
CA ASP A 93 8.73 -15.19 5.94
C ASP A 93 10.03 -14.56 5.41
N GLU A 94 10.59 -15.08 4.33
CA GLU A 94 11.79 -14.51 3.70
C GLU A 94 11.51 -13.17 3.03
N LEU A 95 10.25 -12.92 2.64
CA LEU A 95 9.82 -11.63 2.06
C LEU A 95 9.48 -10.57 3.13
N LEU A 96 9.36 -10.95 4.39
CA LEU A 96 8.99 -10.04 5.48
C LEU A 96 9.91 -8.82 5.60
N PRO A 97 11.26 -8.93 5.56
CA PRO A 97 12.15 -7.78 5.65
C PRO A 97 11.90 -6.74 4.55
N PHE A 98 11.64 -7.20 3.34
CA PHE A 98 11.38 -6.32 2.19
C PHE A 98 10.04 -5.59 2.33
N ARG A 99 8.99 -6.28 2.76
CA ARG A 99 7.68 -5.68 3.03
C ARG A 99 7.78 -4.60 4.11
N VAL A 100 8.42 -4.89 5.23
CA VAL A 100 8.59 -3.92 6.33
C VAL A 100 9.38 -2.70 5.88
N ALA A 101 10.42 -2.88 5.06
CA ALA A 101 11.21 -1.78 4.52
C ALA A 101 10.41 -0.86 3.60
N LEU A 102 9.46 -1.40 2.80
CA LEU A 102 8.58 -0.58 1.96
C LEU A 102 7.56 0.23 2.79
N VAL A 103 7.01 -0.37 3.85
CA VAL A 103 6.15 0.36 4.79
C VAL A 103 6.92 1.49 5.48
N LEU A 104 8.16 1.21 5.92
CA LEU A 104 9.03 2.22 6.51
C LEU A 104 9.36 3.35 5.52
N ALA A 105 9.71 3.01 4.27
CA ALA A 105 10.01 4.00 3.24
C ALA A 105 8.80 4.90 2.96
N SER A 106 7.60 4.31 2.83
CA SER A 106 6.36 5.08 2.63
C SER A 106 6.07 6.02 3.80
N ARG A 107 6.33 5.56 5.04
CA ARG A 107 6.14 6.39 6.25
C ARG A 107 7.14 7.54 6.35
N LEU A 108 8.41 7.30 6.00
CA LEU A 108 9.46 8.33 6.01
C LEU A 108 9.21 9.40 4.95
N ALA A 109 8.66 9.04 3.80
CA ALA A 109 8.30 9.97 2.73
C ALA A 109 6.93 10.65 2.95
N ASP A 110 6.21 10.33 4.02
CA ASP A 110 4.87 10.84 4.36
C ASP A 110 3.84 10.61 3.23
N ILE A 111 3.98 9.51 2.51
CA ILE A 111 3.04 9.06 1.47
C ILE A 111 2.08 8.01 2.03
N ALA A 112 1.03 7.70 1.27
CA ALA A 112 0.05 6.68 1.67
C ALA A 112 0.70 5.29 1.85
N PRO A 113 0.16 4.44 2.74
CA PRO A 113 0.65 3.07 2.95
C PRO A 113 0.80 2.30 1.64
N PRO A 114 1.84 1.47 1.46
CA PRO A 114 2.12 0.80 0.20
C PRO A 114 1.06 -0.26 -0.14
N ILE A 115 1.08 -0.73 -1.39
CA ILE A 115 0.24 -1.82 -1.90
C ILE A 115 1.07 -3.10 -1.91
N ASP A 116 0.62 -4.16 -1.22
CA ASP A 116 1.29 -5.47 -1.23
C ASP A 116 1.09 -6.20 -2.56
N GLY A 117 1.95 -7.16 -2.82
CA GLY A 117 1.95 -7.98 -4.01
C GLY A 117 0.75 -8.90 -4.14
N VAL A 118 0.71 -9.67 -5.20
CA VAL A 118 -0.42 -10.53 -5.56
C VAL A 118 -0.48 -11.82 -4.70
N THR A 119 -1.63 -12.47 -4.67
CA THR A 119 -1.77 -13.89 -4.32
C THR A 119 -2.05 -14.64 -5.61
N THR A 120 -1.19 -15.57 -5.98
CA THR A 120 -1.25 -16.25 -7.27
C THR A 120 -2.36 -17.32 -7.36
N ALA A 121 -2.80 -17.84 -6.22
CA ALA A 121 -3.93 -18.77 -6.17
C ALA A 121 -5.24 -18.04 -6.51
N LEU A 122 -5.91 -18.48 -7.57
CA LEU A 122 -7.15 -17.87 -8.06
C LEU A 122 -8.39 -18.37 -7.31
N ASP A 123 -8.37 -19.62 -6.90
CA ASP A 123 -9.54 -20.32 -6.33
C ASP A 123 -9.40 -20.62 -4.83
N ASP A 124 -8.41 -20.02 -4.16
CA ASP A 124 -8.19 -20.14 -2.72
C ASP A 124 -8.45 -18.80 -2.02
N ALA A 125 -9.70 -18.57 -1.67
CA ALA A 125 -10.13 -17.35 -0.99
C ALA A 125 -9.58 -17.26 0.44
N GLU A 126 -9.31 -18.40 1.11
CA GLU A 126 -8.77 -18.39 2.46
C GLU A 126 -7.29 -18.04 2.47
N LEU A 127 -6.50 -18.58 1.56
CA LEU A 127 -5.10 -18.15 1.39
C LEU A 127 -5.02 -16.66 1.07
N LEU A 128 -5.88 -16.16 0.16
CA LEU A 128 -5.95 -14.74 -0.14
C LEU A 128 -6.27 -13.92 1.11
N ARG A 129 -7.24 -14.36 1.94
CA ARG A 129 -7.62 -13.69 3.18
C ARG A 129 -6.46 -13.62 4.17
N ILE A 130 -5.74 -14.73 4.36
CA ILE A 130 -4.55 -14.81 5.22
C ILE A 130 -3.49 -13.80 4.76
N ASP A 131 -3.20 -13.77 3.46
CA ASP A 131 -2.22 -12.86 2.85
C ASP A 131 -2.61 -11.39 3.06
N VAL A 132 -3.87 -11.05 2.80
CA VAL A 132 -4.36 -9.67 2.97
C VAL A 132 -4.28 -9.23 4.43
N LEU A 133 -4.73 -10.07 5.36
CA LEU A 133 -4.67 -9.74 6.79
C LEU A 133 -3.24 -9.63 7.31
N ARG A 134 -2.30 -10.42 6.77
CA ARG A 134 -0.87 -10.26 7.05
C ARG A 134 -0.38 -8.89 6.54
N ALA A 135 -0.65 -8.56 5.28
CA ALA A 135 -0.28 -7.27 4.70
C ALA A 135 -0.83 -6.10 5.52
N ARG A 136 -2.13 -6.15 5.90
CA ARG A 136 -2.76 -5.13 6.75
C ARG A 136 -2.06 -4.98 8.10
N ARG A 137 -1.71 -6.11 8.77
CA ARG A 137 -0.97 -6.08 10.05
C ARG A 137 0.43 -5.48 9.92
N LEU A 138 1.07 -5.63 8.76
CA LEU A 138 2.38 -5.03 8.47
C LEU A 138 2.31 -3.54 8.13
N GLY A 139 1.11 -2.99 7.89
CA GLY A 139 0.93 -1.57 7.59
C GLY A 139 0.74 -1.26 6.10
N PHE A 140 0.45 -2.25 5.27
CA PHE A 140 0.01 -2.02 3.89
C PHE A 140 -1.41 -1.47 3.85
N GLY A 141 -1.72 -0.63 2.85
CA GLY A 141 -3.03 -0.03 2.64
C GLY A 141 -3.83 -0.63 1.49
N GLY A 142 -3.29 -1.65 0.81
CA GLY A 142 -3.92 -2.34 -0.30
C GLY A 142 -3.16 -3.58 -0.74
N LYS A 143 -3.70 -4.27 -1.73
CA LYS A 143 -3.10 -5.47 -2.34
C LYS A 143 -3.39 -5.51 -3.83
N LEU A 144 -2.38 -5.86 -4.62
CA LEU A 144 -2.56 -6.12 -6.05
C LEU A 144 -3.39 -7.39 -6.24
N CYS A 145 -4.32 -7.35 -7.18
CA CYS A 145 -5.18 -8.47 -7.57
C CYS A 145 -4.90 -8.85 -9.01
N ILE A 146 -4.77 -10.13 -9.28
CA ILE A 146 -4.60 -10.68 -10.64
C ILE A 146 -5.92 -11.17 -11.26
N HIS A 147 -7.00 -11.18 -10.47
CA HIS A 147 -8.32 -11.56 -10.94
C HIS A 147 -9.43 -10.75 -10.24
N PRO A 148 -10.51 -10.34 -10.93
CA PRO A 148 -11.60 -9.57 -10.34
C PRO A 148 -12.28 -10.23 -9.14
N ARG A 149 -12.32 -11.57 -9.07
CA ARG A 149 -12.86 -12.31 -7.91
C ARG A 149 -12.14 -12.01 -6.61
N GLN A 150 -10.85 -11.67 -6.66
CA GLN A 150 -10.04 -11.35 -5.48
C GLN A 150 -10.44 -10.01 -4.85
N VAL A 151 -10.97 -9.08 -5.63
CA VAL A 151 -11.26 -7.71 -5.18
C VAL A 151 -12.22 -7.67 -4.01
N VAL A 152 -13.27 -8.50 -4.02
CA VAL A 152 -14.27 -8.55 -2.94
C VAL A 152 -13.63 -8.96 -1.62
N VAL A 153 -12.81 -10.01 -1.61
CA VAL A 153 -12.11 -10.51 -0.43
C VAL A 153 -11.11 -9.48 0.08
N VAL A 154 -10.31 -8.89 -0.83
CA VAL A 154 -9.32 -7.87 -0.48
C VAL A 154 -9.98 -6.66 0.17
N ASN A 155 -11.05 -6.13 -0.43
CA ASN A 155 -11.76 -4.98 0.12
C ASN A 155 -12.37 -5.27 1.49
N ALA A 156 -12.97 -6.45 1.67
CA ALA A 156 -13.52 -6.86 2.95
C ALA A 156 -12.45 -6.92 4.06
N CYS A 157 -11.27 -7.48 3.75
CA CYS A 157 -10.18 -7.61 4.73
C CYS A 157 -9.51 -6.27 5.11
N PHE A 158 -9.49 -5.29 4.21
CA PHE A 158 -9.00 -3.94 4.51
C PHE A 158 -10.05 -3.05 5.18
N THR A 159 -11.32 -3.44 5.18
CA THR A 159 -12.37 -2.69 5.87
C THR A 159 -12.38 -3.04 7.35
N PRO A 160 -12.31 -2.06 8.28
CA PRO A 160 -12.45 -2.33 9.70
C PRO A 160 -13.79 -3.02 10.01
N ASP A 161 -13.74 -4.06 10.83
CA ASP A 161 -14.95 -4.77 11.25
C ASP A 161 -15.71 -4.04 12.37
N ALA A 162 -16.87 -4.56 12.73
CA ALA A 162 -17.72 -3.95 13.74
C ALA A 162 -17.05 -3.92 15.12
N ASP A 163 -16.26 -4.93 15.46
CA ASP A 163 -15.57 -5.03 16.75
C ASP A 163 -14.39 -4.03 16.81
N GLU A 164 -13.64 -3.89 15.73
CA GLU A 164 -12.58 -2.88 15.61
C GLU A 164 -13.15 -1.46 15.74
N ILE A 165 -14.27 -1.18 15.08
CA ILE A 165 -14.95 0.13 15.15
C ILE A 165 -15.47 0.39 16.56
N ALA A 166 -16.15 -0.59 17.18
CA ALA A 166 -16.66 -0.45 18.54
C ALA A 166 -15.54 -0.25 19.57
N TRP A 167 -14.44 -0.99 19.43
CA TRP A 167 -13.24 -0.79 20.25
C TRP A 167 -12.68 0.62 20.08
N ALA A 168 -12.51 1.10 18.86
CA ALA A 168 -11.97 2.42 18.57
C ALA A 168 -12.86 3.53 19.17
N GLN A 169 -14.19 3.40 19.09
CA GLN A 169 -15.14 4.32 19.71
C GLN A 169 -15.01 4.36 21.24
N ARG A 170 -14.85 3.20 21.90
CA ARG A 170 -14.64 3.13 23.36
C ARG A 170 -13.33 3.81 23.77
N VAL A 171 -12.24 3.58 23.01
CA VAL A 171 -10.94 4.22 23.27
C VAL A 171 -11.06 5.74 23.19
N ILE A 172 -11.65 6.28 22.12
CA ILE A 172 -11.82 7.72 21.95
C ILE A 172 -12.70 8.33 23.04
N ALA A 173 -13.79 7.66 23.41
CA ALA A 173 -14.67 8.13 24.47
C ALA A 173 -13.97 8.16 25.85
N ALA A 174 -13.18 7.12 26.15
CA ALA A 174 -12.42 7.03 27.39
C ALA A 174 -11.31 8.09 27.48
N ASP A 175 -10.58 8.33 26.39
CA ASP A 175 -9.54 9.37 26.32
C ASP A 175 -10.14 10.76 26.53
N ALA A 176 -11.26 11.07 25.88
CA ALA A 176 -11.97 12.33 26.04
C ALA A 176 -12.48 12.54 27.49
N ALA A 177 -12.99 11.48 28.13
CA ALA A 177 -13.48 11.55 29.51
C ALA A 177 -12.34 11.70 30.54
N ALA A 178 -11.15 11.16 30.23
CA ALA A 178 -9.99 11.20 31.13
C ALA A 178 -9.27 12.56 31.17
N GLY A 179 -9.53 13.44 30.20
CA GLY A 179 -8.91 14.78 30.16
C GLY A 179 -7.37 14.75 30.14
N GLY A 180 -6.77 13.71 29.56
CA GLY A 180 -5.33 13.50 29.50
C GLY A 180 -4.74 12.66 30.64
N ALA A 181 -5.56 12.15 31.56
CA ALA A 181 -5.12 11.20 32.59
C ALA A 181 -5.02 9.78 31.99
N ALA A 182 -4.17 8.93 32.60
CA ALA A 182 -4.08 7.52 32.21
C ALA A 182 -5.42 6.80 32.41
N VAL A 183 -5.89 6.10 31.40
CA VAL A 183 -7.15 5.36 31.41
C VAL A 183 -6.94 3.96 30.87
N ALA A 184 -7.81 3.03 31.28
CA ALA A 184 -7.81 1.66 30.75
C ALA A 184 -9.14 1.37 30.01
N VAL A 185 -9.03 0.68 28.88
CA VAL A 185 -10.17 0.15 28.12
C VAL A 185 -9.95 -1.34 27.91
N ASP A 186 -10.95 -2.15 28.23
CA ASP A 186 -10.88 -3.61 28.13
C ASP A 186 -9.67 -4.21 28.89
N GLY A 187 -9.31 -3.61 30.06
CA GLY A 187 -8.18 -4.04 30.89
C GLY A 187 -6.79 -3.69 30.34
N LYS A 188 -6.71 -2.90 29.29
CA LYS A 188 -5.43 -2.45 28.68
C LYS A 188 -5.29 -0.93 28.82
N MET A 189 -4.05 -0.49 29.10
CA MET A 189 -3.73 0.92 29.18
C MET A 189 -3.96 1.60 27.82
N VAL A 190 -4.59 2.77 27.88
CA VAL A 190 -4.77 3.66 26.72
C VAL A 190 -3.79 4.82 26.87
N ASP A 191 -2.91 4.93 25.90
CA ASP A 191 -1.95 6.01 25.76
C ASP A 191 -2.06 6.65 24.37
N ARG A 192 -1.24 7.64 24.07
CA ARG A 192 -1.28 8.36 22.79
C ARG A 192 -1.22 7.45 21.55
N PRO A 193 -0.33 6.44 21.47
CA PRO A 193 -0.31 5.48 20.36
C PRO A 193 -1.63 4.73 20.17
N VAL A 194 -2.28 4.30 21.25
CA VAL A 194 -3.56 3.60 21.22
C VAL A 194 -4.68 4.52 20.69
N VAL A 195 -4.70 5.78 21.14
CA VAL A 195 -5.66 6.78 20.66
C VAL A 195 -5.47 7.04 19.15
N LEU A 196 -4.23 7.22 18.69
CA LEU A 196 -3.92 7.42 17.27
C LEU A 196 -4.36 6.23 16.42
N ARG A 197 -4.17 5.00 16.92
CA ARG A 197 -4.67 3.79 16.25
C ARG A 197 -6.20 3.78 16.15
N ALA A 198 -6.89 4.14 17.23
CA ALA A 198 -8.36 4.21 17.25
C ALA A 198 -8.87 5.27 16.25
N GLN A 199 -8.25 6.44 16.19
CA GLN A 199 -8.57 7.48 15.22
C GLN A 199 -8.39 6.99 13.79
N ALA A 200 -7.29 6.28 13.48
CA ALA A 200 -7.02 5.72 12.16
C ALA A 200 -8.08 4.70 11.73
N ILE A 201 -8.51 3.81 12.64
CA ILE A 201 -9.59 2.83 12.37
C ILE A 201 -10.90 3.55 12.02
N LEU A 202 -11.29 4.58 12.79
CA LEU A 202 -12.51 5.32 12.52
C LEU A 202 -12.45 6.10 11.21
N ALA A 203 -11.30 6.70 10.90
CA ALA A 203 -11.08 7.40 9.63
C ALA A 203 -11.15 6.43 8.43
N GLU A 204 -10.54 5.24 8.55
CA GLU A 204 -10.60 4.21 7.52
C GLU A 204 -12.04 3.71 7.30
N ALA A 205 -12.78 3.45 8.37
CA ALA A 205 -14.18 3.04 8.31
C ALA A 205 -15.07 4.11 7.64
N ALA A 206 -14.82 5.39 7.90
CA ALA A 206 -15.55 6.50 7.25
C ALA A 206 -15.24 6.60 5.76
N ALA A 207 -13.96 6.48 5.37
CA ALA A 207 -13.53 6.58 3.98
C ALA A 207 -14.05 5.44 3.09
N ARG A 208 -14.37 4.26 3.67
CA ARG A 208 -14.86 3.08 2.92
C ARG A 208 -16.39 2.97 2.86
N LYS A 209 -17.13 3.85 3.52
CA LYS A 209 -18.59 3.92 3.44
C LYS A 209 -19.10 4.71 2.22
N LEU A 210 -18.18 5.29 1.44
CA LEU A 210 -18.44 6.02 0.21
C LEU A 210 -18.24 5.10 -1.01
#